data_aee9dd6834ad426be8802d69489639d5
#
_entry.id   aee9dd6834ad426be8802d69489639d5
#
_cell.length_a   1.000
_cell.length_b   1.000
_cell.length_c   1.000
_cell.angle_alpha   90.00
_cell.angle_beta   90.00
_cell.angle_gamma   90.00
#
_symmetry.space_group_name_H-M   'P 1'
#
loop_
_entity.id
_entity.type
_entity.pdbx_description
1 polymer ?
#
loop_
_entity_poly.entity_id
_entity_poly.type
_entity_poly.pdbx_seq_one_letter_code
_entity_poly.pdbx_strand_id
1 'polypeptide(L)' 'MIVYPVFRIDCDDVFLDCIFATEELAKDYCNLMNATEEAEWYTWYLQSEEVVTEPFWLRKEEE' A
#
# COMPACT_ATOMS: atom_id res chain seq x y z
N MET A 1 6.92 10.37 10.88
CA MET A 1 5.98 9.23 10.95
C MET A 1 6.36 8.20 9.90
N ILE A 2 6.36 6.95 10.30
CA ILE A 2 6.69 5.87 9.38
C ILE A 2 5.41 5.15 9.03
N VAL A 3 5.18 4.93 7.75
CA VAL A 3 3.98 4.27 7.29
C VAL A 3 4.36 3.12 6.35
N TYR A 4 3.42 2.23 6.12
CA TYR A 4 3.65 1.04 5.33
C TYR A 4 2.58 0.95 4.24
N PRO A 5 2.88 1.47 3.05
CA PRO A 5 1.89 1.46 1.97
C PRO A 5 1.79 0.09 1.32
N VAL A 6 0.58 -0.28 0.97
CA VAL A 6 0.30 -1.53 0.30
C VAL A 6 -0.21 -1.21 -1.09
N PHE A 7 0.39 -1.84 -2.08
CA PHE A 7 0.01 -1.61 -3.47
C PHE A 7 -0.65 -2.83 -4.06
N ARG A 8 -1.50 -2.59 -5.03
CA ARG A 8 -2.17 -3.65 -5.76
C ARG A 8 -1.72 -3.59 -7.22
N ILE A 9 -1.28 -4.71 -7.75
CA ILE A 9 -0.83 -4.79 -9.13
C ILE A 9 -1.95 -5.40 -9.95
N ASP A 10 -2.31 -4.71 -11.05
CA ASP A 10 -3.35 -5.17 -11.93
C ASP A 10 -2.75 -5.21 -13.32
N CYS A 11 -2.33 -6.34 -13.78
CA CYS A 11 -1.74 -6.48 -15.10
C CYS A 11 -0.59 -5.52 -15.29
N ASP A 12 -0.86 -4.39 -15.87
CA ASP A 12 0.18 -3.43 -16.18
C ASP A 12 0.23 -2.30 -15.21
N ASP A 13 -0.76 -2.16 -14.35
CA ASP A 13 -0.87 -0.97 -13.51
C ASP A 13 -0.61 -1.29 -12.07
N VAL A 14 -0.12 -0.30 -11.34
CA VAL A 14 0.13 -0.42 -9.92
C VAL A 14 -0.65 0.68 -9.23
N PHE A 15 -1.47 0.32 -8.26
CA PHE A 15 -2.28 1.28 -7.55
C PHE A 15 -1.99 1.24 -6.07
N LEU A 16 -2.03 2.39 -5.43
CA LEU A 16 -1.93 2.44 -3.99
C LEU A 16 -3.26 2.00 -3.41
N ASP A 17 -3.24 0.95 -2.60
CA ASP A 17 -4.48 0.42 -2.05
C ASP A 17 -4.73 0.98 -0.65
N CYS A 18 -3.82 0.78 0.26
CA CYS A 18 -3.98 1.21 1.64
C CYS A 18 -2.65 1.62 2.22
N ILE A 19 -2.71 2.36 3.30
CA ILE A 19 -1.51 2.72 4.04
C ILE A 19 -1.76 2.34 5.49
N PHE A 20 -0.83 1.59 6.07
CA PHE A 20 -0.98 1.11 7.42
C PHE A 20 0.07 1.73 8.34
N ALA A 21 -0.25 1.78 9.62
CA ALA A 21 0.64 2.37 10.59
C ALA A 21 1.71 1.40 11.06
N THR A 22 1.50 0.10 10.88
CA THR A 22 2.50 -0.88 11.30
C THR A 22 2.74 -1.87 10.18
N GLU A 23 3.92 -2.44 10.20
CA GLU A 23 4.29 -3.42 9.19
C GLU A 23 3.43 -4.68 9.33
N GLU A 24 3.12 -5.05 10.55
CA GLU A 24 2.37 -6.25 10.78
C GLU A 24 0.98 -6.17 10.16
N LEU A 25 0.32 -5.03 10.34
CA LEU A 25 -1.00 -4.85 9.75
C LEU A 25 -0.95 -4.89 8.23
N ALA A 26 0.10 -4.28 7.67
CA ALA A 26 0.22 -4.27 6.22
C ALA A 26 0.44 -5.67 5.68
N LYS A 27 1.27 -6.46 6.36
CA LYS A 27 1.52 -7.82 5.92
C LYS A 27 0.29 -8.68 6.06
N ASP A 28 -0.46 -8.50 7.14
CA ASP A 28 -1.67 -9.27 7.32
C ASP A 28 -2.68 -8.96 6.23
N TYR A 29 -2.79 -7.69 5.88
CA TYR A 29 -3.72 -7.30 4.84
C TYR A 29 -3.31 -7.91 3.50
N CYS A 30 -2.02 -7.88 3.17
CA CYS A 30 -1.57 -8.47 1.92
C CYS A 30 -1.85 -9.97 1.89
N ASN A 31 -1.60 -10.67 3.01
CA ASN A 31 -1.85 -12.09 3.07
C ASN A 31 -3.32 -12.39 2.91
N LEU A 32 -4.16 -11.59 3.54
CA LEU A 32 -5.59 -11.79 3.46
C LEU A 32 -6.07 -11.59 2.03
N MET A 33 -5.67 -10.50 1.41
CA MET A 33 -6.16 -10.21 0.07
C MET A 33 -5.64 -11.19 -0.97
N ASN A 34 -4.39 -11.63 -0.79
CA ASN A 34 -3.83 -12.58 -1.74
C ASN A 34 -4.41 -13.98 -1.56
N ALA A 35 -5.20 -14.18 -0.50
CA ALA A 35 -5.86 -15.45 -0.30
C ALA A 35 -7.29 -15.44 -0.81
N THR A 36 -7.76 -14.31 -1.36
CA THR A 36 -9.13 -14.23 -1.87
C THR A 36 -9.14 -14.62 -3.34
N GLU A 37 -10.33 -14.75 -3.89
CA GLU A 37 -10.45 -15.06 -5.29
C GLU A 37 -9.96 -13.94 -6.17
N GLU A 38 -9.93 -12.73 -5.65
CA GLU A 38 -9.48 -11.62 -6.45
C GLU A 38 -7.99 -11.69 -6.72
N ALA A 39 -7.28 -12.53 -6.00
CA ALA A 39 -5.85 -12.69 -6.27
C ALA A 39 -5.59 -13.29 -7.63
N GLU A 40 -6.62 -13.81 -8.27
CA GLU A 40 -6.49 -14.28 -9.62
C GLU A 40 -6.20 -13.13 -10.56
N TRP A 41 -6.72 -11.94 -10.24
CA TRP A 41 -6.60 -10.79 -11.13
C TRP A 41 -5.63 -9.76 -10.58
N TYR A 42 -5.41 -9.74 -9.26
CA TYR A 42 -4.60 -8.71 -8.62
C TYR A 42 -3.60 -9.34 -7.68
N THR A 43 -2.53 -8.63 -7.43
CA THR A 43 -1.54 -9.06 -6.45
C THR A 43 -1.31 -7.89 -5.50
N TRP A 44 -1.36 -8.16 -4.21
CA TRP A 44 -1.10 -7.12 -3.21
C TRP A 44 0.29 -7.32 -2.64
N TYR A 45 1.01 -6.23 -2.46
CA TYR A 45 2.34 -6.33 -1.88
C TYR A 45 2.63 -5.11 -1.03
N LEU A 46 3.50 -5.28 -0.06
CA LEU A 46 3.90 -4.23 0.85
C LEU A 46 5.13 -3.54 0.29
N GLN A 47 5.01 -2.24 0.07
CA GLN A 47 6.14 -1.44 -0.31
C GLN A 47 7.02 -1.27 0.91
N SER A 48 8.28 -0.91 0.75
CA SER A 48 9.11 -0.66 1.90
C SER A 48 8.54 0.50 2.68
N GLU A 49 8.89 0.56 3.97
CA GLU A 49 8.39 1.62 4.81
C GLU A 49 8.74 2.97 4.26
N GLU A 50 7.92 3.93 4.57
CA GLU A 50 8.16 5.29 4.14
C GLU A 50 8.07 6.22 5.31
N VAL A 51 8.91 7.25 5.34
CA VAL A 51 8.88 8.26 6.39
C VAL A 51 8.10 9.44 5.88
N VAL A 52 7.05 9.80 6.58
CA VAL A 52 6.20 10.90 6.18
C VAL A 52 6.26 11.95 7.27
N THR A 53 6.67 13.16 6.91
CA THR A 53 6.78 14.23 7.89
C THR A 53 5.48 15.00 7.98
N GLU A 54 4.63 14.91 7.00
CA GLU A 54 3.32 15.54 7.07
C GLU A 54 2.39 14.74 6.19
N PRO A 55 1.10 14.87 6.38
CA PRO A 55 0.16 14.11 5.56
C PRO A 55 0.36 14.43 4.09
N PHE A 56 0.48 13.40 3.28
CA PHE A 56 0.82 13.63 1.89
C PHE A 56 -0.31 14.37 1.14
N TRP A 57 -1.52 14.29 1.63
CA TRP A 57 -2.62 14.98 0.96
C TRP A 57 -2.58 16.48 1.26
N LEU A 58 -1.73 16.90 2.20
CA LEU A 58 -1.57 18.32 2.44
C LEU A 58 -0.39 18.89 1.70
N ARG A 59 0.40 18.05 0.99
CA ARG A 59 1.57 18.55 0.33
C ARG A 59 1.17 19.49 -0.78
N LYS A 60 1.76 20.68 -0.83
CA LYS A 60 1.48 21.55 -1.87
C LYS A 60 2.26 21.20 -3.08
N GLU A 61 1.70 21.44 -4.22
CA GLU A 61 2.45 21.27 -5.38
C GLU A 61 3.41 22.29 -5.48
N GLU A 62 4.57 22.02 -5.74
CA GLU A 62 5.51 22.97 -5.82
C GLU A 62 5.55 23.50 -6.97
N GLU A 63 5.26 23.93 -7.27
CA GLU A 63 5.27 24.28 -8.34
C GLU A 63 5.93 24.94 -8.55
#